data_9710ab43c1c5dee40972f101940c784c
#
_entry.id   9710ab43c1c5dee40972f101940c784c
#
_cell.length_a   1.000
_cell.length_b   1.000
_cell.length_c   1.000
_cell.angle_alpha   90.00
_cell.angle_beta   90.00
_cell.angle_gamma   90.00
#
_symmetry.space_group_name_H-M   'P 1'
#
loop_
_entity.id
_entity.type
_entity.pdbx_description
1 polymer ?
#
loop_
_entity_poly.entity_id
_entity_poly.type
_entity_poly.pdbx_seq_one_letter_code
_entity_poly.pdbx_strand_id
1 'polypeptide(L)'
;INGEGKYLLPGAIDDQVHFREPGLTHKANIYTESRAAVAGGVTSFMEMPNTVPNALNQTLLADKYDIGQASSLANYSFFMGVTAGNLEEALRVDNESVCGITDDGLYFNEQQILANNPEYLEKLFSRAETLVALHSEDESIIDQNYERYFTETKGQISFALHAKIRST
;
A
#
# COMPACT_ATOMS: atom_id res chain seq x y z
N ILE A 1 -27.29 20.86 -12.93
CA ILE A 1 -26.30 20.44 -13.96
C ILE A 1 -27.09 19.77 -15.09
N ASN A 2 -26.96 20.24 -16.32
CA ASN A 2 -27.55 19.56 -17.49
C ASN A 2 -26.50 18.53 -18.01
N GLY A 3 -26.82 17.27 -17.88
CA GLY A 3 -25.94 16.18 -18.32
C GLY A 3 -26.11 15.76 -19.78
N GLU A 4 -27.02 16.41 -20.53
CA GLU A 4 -27.27 16.11 -21.96
C GLU A 4 -27.41 14.60 -22.27
N GLY A 5 -28.16 13.88 -21.45
CA GLY A 5 -28.33 12.42 -21.57
C GLY A 5 -27.22 11.56 -20.99
N LYS A 6 -26.22 12.14 -20.31
CA LYS A 6 -25.20 11.44 -19.57
C LYS A 6 -25.66 11.06 -18.17
N TYR A 7 -25.03 10.04 -17.59
CA TYR A 7 -25.25 9.67 -16.19
C TYR A 7 -24.31 10.48 -15.29
N LEU A 8 -24.84 10.98 -14.17
CA LEU A 8 -24.05 11.53 -13.09
C LEU A 8 -23.86 10.43 -12.03
N LEU A 9 -22.63 10.02 -11.82
CA LEU A 9 -22.25 9.00 -10.85
C LEU A 9 -21.35 9.62 -9.77
N PRO A 10 -21.33 9.06 -8.54
CA PRO A 10 -20.28 9.38 -7.58
C PRO A 10 -18.90 9.08 -8.17
N GLY A 11 -17.90 9.88 -7.83
CA GLY A 11 -16.52 9.58 -8.19
C GLY A 11 -16.03 8.30 -7.51
N ALA A 12 -15.17 7.54 -8.19
CA ALA A 12 -14.56 6.36 -7.61
C ALA A 12 -13.55 6.75 -6.51
N ILE A 13 -13.37 5.85 -5.55
CA ILE A 13 -12.29 5.90 -4.56
C ILE A 13 -11.31 4.81 -4.94
N ASP A 14 -10.03 5.16 -5.09
CA ASP A 14 -8.92 4.22 -5.25
C ASP A 14 -8.22 4.06 -3.89
N ASP A 15 -8.38 2.91 -3.28
CA ASP A 15 -7.93 2.64 -1.93
C ASP A 15 -6.47 2.12 -1.85
N GLN A 16 -5.79 2.00 -3.00
CA GLN A 16 -4.40 1.56 -3.05
C GLN A 16 -3.66 2.18 -4.24
N VAL A 17 -2.94 3.27 -4.00
CA VAL A 17 -2.11 3.91 -5.04
C VAL A 17 -0.67 4.12 -4.60
N HIS A 18 0.23 4.21 -5.58
CA HIS A 18 1.64 4.49 -5.39
C HIS A 18 2.05 5.72 -6.23
N PHE A 19 1.81 6.91 -5.72
CA PHE A 19 2.10 8.18 -6.42
C PHE A 19 3.56 8.63 -6.32
N ARG A 20 4.38 7.88 -5.57
CA ARG A 20 5.85 7.95 -5.57
C ARG A 20 6.46 9.22 -4.96
N GLU A 21 5.69 10.09 -4.38
CA GLU A 21 6.17 11.31 -3.72
C GLU A 21 5.98 11.23 -2.19
N PRO A 22 7.02 11.57 -1.42
CA PRO A 22 8.33 12.13 -1.81
C PRO A 22 9.35 11.11 -2.34
N GLY A 23 10.44 11.62 -2.90
CA GLY A 23 11.70 10.93 -3.16
C GLY A 23 11.78 10.06 -4.43
N LEU A 24 10.65 9.70 -5.04
CA LEU A 24 10.61 8.90 -6.27
C LEU A 24 9.95 9.66 -7.43
N THR A 25 10.01 10.99 -7.42
CA THR A 25 9.31 11.88 -8.36
C THR A 25 9.78 11.77 -9.80
N HIS A 26 10.89 11.10 -10.05
CA HIS A 26 11.31 10.70 -11.41
C HIS A 26 10.37 9.66 -12.05
N LYS A 27 9.54 8.99 -11.26
CA LYS A 27 8.52 8.04 -11.74
C LYS A 27 7.15 8.71 -11.86
N ALA A 28 6.72 9.41 -10.81
CA ALA A 28 5.43 10.07 -10.70
C ALA A 28 5.42 11.02 -9.48
N ASN A 29 4.43 11.91 -9.40
CA ASN A 29 4.21 12.75 -8.23
C ASN A 29 2.71 12.94 -7.95
N ILE A 30 2.36 13.47 -6.78
CA ILE A 30 0.97 13.61 -6.35
C ILE A 30 0.17 14.48 -7.32
N TYR A 31 0.75 15.54 -7.87
CA TYR A 31 0.07 16.40 -8.85
C TYR A 31 -0.29 15.66 -10.14
N THR A 32 0.70 14.99 -10.76
CA THR A 32 0.48 14.29 -12.04
C THR A 32 -0.50 13.14 -11.91
N GLU A 33 -0.38 12.37 -10.82
CA GLU A 33 -1.21 11.18 -10.61
C GLU A 33 -2.62 11.53 -10.13
N SER A 34 -2.79 12.52 -9.25
CA SER A 34 -4.13 13.00 -8.88
C SER A 34 -4.86 13.63 -10.07
N ARG A 35 -4.14 14.29 -10.98
CA ARG A 35 -4.69 14.79 -12.24
C ARG A 35 -5.16 13.63 -13.14
N ALA A 36 -4.37 12.58 -13.27
CA ALA A 36 -4.75 11.39 -14.02
C ALA A 36 -5.96 10.70 -13.40
N ALA A 37 -5.97 10.55 -12.06
CA ALA A 37 -7.07 10.00 -11.29
C ALA A 37 -8.40 10.74 -11.58
N VAL A 38 -8.41 12.08 -11.43
CA VAL A 38 -9.58 12.89 -11.69
C VAL A 38 -10.04 12.79 -13.15
N ALA A 39 -9.11 12.76 -14.10
CA ALA A 39 -9.44 12.58 -15.51
C ALA A 39 -10.09 11.21 -15.80
N GLY A 40 -9.77 10.18 -15.01
CA GLY A 40 -10.35 8.85 -15.07
C GLY A 40 -11.65 8.69 -14.25
N GLY A 41 -12.06 9.72 -13.47
CA GLY A 41 -13.24 9.65 -12.61
C GLY A 41 -12.97 9.17 -11.18
N VAL A 42 -11.72 9.02 -10.79
CA VAL A 42 -11.32 8.78 -9.40
C VAL A 42 -11.21 10.13 -8.69
N THR A 43 -12.03 10.35 -7.69
CA THR A 43 -12.12 11.64 -6.97
C THR A 43 -11.48 11.59 -5.57
N SER A 44 -11.09 10.42 -5.12
CA SER A 44 -10.42 10.20 -3.83
C SER A 44 -9.42 9.06 -3.96
N PHE A 45 -8.28 9.16 -3.29
CA PHE A 45 -7.28 8.09 -3.28
C PHE A 45 -6.67 7.90 -1.88
N MET A 46 -6.15 6.70 -1.65
CA MET A 46 -5.40 6.33 -0.46
C MET A 46 -4.01 5.85 -0.89
N GLU A 47 -2.96 6.58 -0.50
CA GLU A 47 -1.60 6.32 -0.97
C GLU A 47 -0.77 5.56 0.05
N MET A 48 0.01 4.61 -0.46
CA MET A 48 0.85 3.71 0.29
C MET A 48 2.12 4.37 0.84
N PRO A 49 2.71 3.84 1.92
CA PRO A 49 3.82 4.47 2.64
C PRO A 49 5.19 4.32 1.98
N ASN A 50 5.31 3.56 0.89
CA ASN A 50 6.58 3.16 0.25
C ASN A 50 7.22 4.26 -0.61
N THR A 51 7.42 5.40 -0.01
CA THR A 51 8.12 6.59 -0.57
C THR A 51 9.56 6.66 -0.07
N VAL A 52 10.31 7.69 -0.41
CA VAL A 52 11.67 7.90 0.10
C VAL A 52 11.77 9.29 0.73
N PRO A 53 11.81 9.33 2.07
CA PRO A 53 11.75 8.21 3.02
C PRO A 53 10.37 7.52 3.07
N ASN A 54 10.33 6.28 3.57
CA ASN A 54 9.06 5.61 3.85
C ASN A 54 8.31 6.31 5.00
N ALA A 55 6.99 6.42 4.91
CA ALA A 55 6.16 7.06 5.95
C ALA A 55 6.01 6.15 7.19
N LEU A 56 7.05 6.02 8.02
CA LEU A 56 7.12 5.12 9.17
C LEU A 56 6.93 5.81 10.53
N ASN A 57 6.71 7.11 10.55
CA ASN A 57 6.46 7.89 11.77
C ASN A 57 5.54 9.08 11.48
N GLN A 58 5.04 9.72 12.55
CA GLN A 58 4.08 10.82 12.44
C GLN A 58 4.64 12.02 11.65
N THR A 59 5.93 12.32 11.78
CA THR A 59 6.57 13.44 11.05
C THR A 59 6.57 13.19 9.55
N LEU A 60 7.03 12.01 9.11
CA LEU A 60 7.07 11.65 7.70
C LEU A 60 5.67 11.52 7.08
N LEU A 61 4.69 11.11 7.88
CA LEU A 61 3.30 11.09 7.46
C LEU A 61 2.75 12.52 7.29
N ALA A 62 3.04 13.42 8.23
CA ALA A 62 2.66 14.84 8.14
C ALA A 62 3.28 15.52 6.91
N ASP A 63 4.56 15.25 6.60
CA ASP A 63 5.22 15.76 5.39
C ASP A 63 4.46 15.35 4.11
N LYS A 64 3.94 14.12 4.07
CA LYS A 64 3.10 13.67 2.92
C LYS A 64 1.78 14.43 2.84
N TYR A 65 1.14 14.71 3.97
CA TYR A 65 -0.08 15.53 4.01
C TYR A 65 0.18 16.95 3.53
N ASP A 66 1.32 17.56 3.88
CA ASP A 66 1.71 18.88 3.39
C ASP A 66 1.91 18.89 1.88
N ILE A 67 2.56 17.86 1.32
CA ILE A 67 2.70 17.69 -0.14
C ILE A 67 1.33 17.51 -0.80
N GLY A 68 0.47 16.67 -0.23
CA GLY A 68 -0.90 16.44 -0.72
C GLY A 68 -1.71 17.73 -0.74
N GLN A 69 -1.64 18.52 0.35
CA GLN A 69 -2.31 19.82 0.45
C GLN A 69 -1.84 20.81 -0.63
N ALA A 70 -0.56 20.81 -0.94
CA ALA A 70 0.02 21.73 -1.90
C ALA A 70 -0.26 21.34 -3.37
N SER A 71 -0.47 20.06 -3.67
CA SER A 71 -0.40 19.57 -5.05
C SER A 71 -1.56 18.69 -5.50
N SER A 72 -2.34 18.07 -4.60
CA SER A 72 -3.41 17.15 -5.01
C SER A 72 -4.61 17.86 -5.62
N LEU A 73 -5.15 17.30 -6.70
CA LEU A 73 -6.40 17.72 -7.33
C LEU A 73 -7.61 16.85 -6.91
N ALA A 74 -7.35 15.76 -6.17
CA ALA A 74 -8.37 14.85 -5.65
C ALA A 74 -8.34 14.87 -4.11
N ASN A 75 -9.38 14.36 -3.48
CA ASN A 75 -9.33 14.07 -2.05
C ASN A 75 -8.29 12.97 -1.80
N TYR A 76 -7.61 13.03 -0.67
CA TYR A 76 -6.53 12.10 -0.37
C TYR A 76 -6.48 11.71 1.10
N SER A 77 -5.96 10.54 1.34
CA SER A 77 -5.43 10.11 2.63
C SER A 77 -4.19 9.25 2.41
N PHE A 78 -3.41 9.05 3.45
CA PHE A 78 -2.16 8.31 3.39
C PHE A 78 -2.18 7.20 4.43
N PHE A 79 -1.58 6.05 4.09
CA PHE A 79 -1.32 5.00 5.06
C PHE A 79 -0.01 5.27 5.81
N MET A 80 -0.01 4.99 7.11
CA MET A 80 1.21 4.83 7.89
C MET A 80 1.83 3.47 7.60
N GLY A 81 3.12 3.44 7.34
CA GLY A 81 3.84 2.17 7.21
C GLY A 81 4.04 1.48 8.55
N VAL A 82 3.78 0.16 8.60
CA VAL A 82 4.04 -0.68 9.76
C VAL A 82 5.10 -1.71 9.45
N THR A 83 6.08 -1.83 10.34
CA THR A 83 7.21 -2.78 10.29
C THR A 83 7.44 -3.35 11.67
N ALA A 84 8.27 -4.38 11.78
CA ALA A 84 8.63 -4.95 13.09
C ALA A 84 9.26 -3.93 14.07
N GLY A 85 9.81 -2.83 13.56
CA GLY A 85 10.52 -1.84 14.37
C GLY A 85 9.70 -0.63 14.81
N ASN A 86 8.46 -0.42 14.31
CA ASN A 86 7.71 0.81 14.57
C ASN A 86 6.26 0.62 15.04
N LEU A 87 5.92 -0.55 15.61
CA LEU A 87 4.56 -0.87 16.04
C LEU A 87 3.92 0.24 16.90
N GLU A 88 4.61 0.69 17.93
CA GLU A 88 4.09 1.70 18.85
C GLU A 88 3.85 3.05 18.15
N GLU A 89 4.66 3.39 17.18
CA GLU A 89 4.48 4.60 16.37
C GLU A 89 3.31 4.45 15.39
N ALA A 90 3.19 3.29 14.74
CA ALA A 90 2.10 3.01 13.82
C ALA A 90 0.74 2.96 14.51
N LEU A 91 0.67 2.48 15.75
CA LEU A 91 -0.56 2.44 16.54
C LEU A 91 -1.02 3.82 17.07
N ARG A 92 -0.22 4.86 16.89
CA ARG A 92 -0.54 6.23 17.34
C ARG A 92 -1.20 7.08 16.25
N VAL A 93 -1.54 6.49 15.10
CA VAL A 93 -2.20 7.24 14.03
C VAL A 93 -3.57 7.74 14.48
N ASP A 94 -3.93 8.90 13.99
CA ASP A 94 -5.26 9.47 14.18
C ASP A 94 -6.24 8.85 13.15
N ASN A 95 -7.17 8.07 13.64
CA ASN A 95 -8.16 7.36 12.83
C ASN A 95 -9.12 8.27 12.06
N GLU A 96 -9.23 9.54 12.44
CA GLU A 96 -10.11 10.49 11.76
C GLU A 96 -9.43 11.09 10.52
N SER A 97 -8.10 11.15 10.51
CA SER A 97 -7.33 11.77 9.43
C SER A 97 -6.54 10.80 8.57
N VAL A 98 -6.16 9.63 9.10
CA VAL A 98 -5.31 8.63 8.45
C VAL A 98 -6.16 7.43 8.01
N CYS A 99 -6.04 7.01 6.75
CA CYS A 99 -6.87 5.92 6.22
C CYS A 99 -6.53 4.54 6.81
N GLY A 100 -5.35 4.36 7.40
CA GLY A 100 -4.96 3.11 8.04
C GLY A 100 -3.47 2.91 8.15
N ILE A 101 -3.08 1.71 8.56
CA ILE A 101 -1.69 1.26 8.63
C ILE A 101 -1.48 0.06 7.70
N THR A 102 -0.30 -0.05 7.10
CA THR A 102 -0.02 -1.10 6.10
C THR A 102 1.46 -1.46 6.03
N ASP A 103 1.74 -2.69 5.62
CA ASP A 103 3.09 -3.12 5.23
C ASP A 103 3.36 -2.96 3.72
N ASP A 104 2.40 -2.43 2.96
CA ASP A 104 2.49 -2.41 1.50
C ASP A 104 3.70 -1.65 0.98
N GLY A 105 4.44 -2.32 0.10
CA GLY A 105 5.67 -1.84 -0.51
C GLY A 105 6.88 -1.75 0.44
N LEU A 106 6.74 -2.16 1.70
CA LEU A 106 7.81 -2.17 2.70
C LEU A 106 8.50 -3.54 2.82
N TYR A 107 7.82 -4.59 2.42
CA TYR A 107 8.27 -5.98 2.57
C TYR A 107 9.40 -6.40 1.60
N PHE A 108 9.65 -5.65 0.54
CA PHE A 108 10.74 -5.94 -0.42
C PHE A 108 12.15 -5.79 0.14
N ASN A 109 12.31 -5.18 1.30
CA ASN A 109 13.60 -4.91 1.91
C ASN A 109 13.83 -5.77 3.16
N GLU A 110 13.92 -7.09 3.01
CA GLU A 110 14.31 -8.06 4.06
C GLU A 110 13.26 -8.37 5.14
N GLN A 111 12.06 -7.80 5.08
CA GLN A 111 11.19 -7.88 6.23
C GLN A 111 9.77 -8.35 5.87
N GLN A 112 9.67 -9.47 5.25
CA GLN A 112 8.49 -10.37 5.28
C GLN A 112 8.06 -10.72 6.72
N ILE A 113 8.38 -9.86 7.64
CA ILE A 113 8.39 -10.13 9.08
C ILE A 113 6.96 -10.21 9.60
N LEU A 114 6.02 -9.50 8.97
CA LEU A 114 4.67 -9.46 9.53
C LEU A 114 3.92 -10.77 9.26
N ALA A 115 3.86 -11.22 8.02
CA ALA A 115 3.15 -12.46 7.69
C ALA A 115 3.74 -13.70 8.39
N ASN A 116 5.04 -13.72 8.64
CA ASN A 116 5.75 -14.84 9.26
C ASN A 116 5.96 -14.66 10.78
N ASN A 117 5.36 -13.64 11.40
CA ASN A 117 5.47 -13.39 12.84
C ASN A 117 4.10 -13.33 13.52
N PRO A 118 3.51 -14.48 13.86
CA PRO A 118 2.19 -14.56 14.47
C PRO A 118 2.04 -13.73 15.75
N GLU A 119 3.07 -13.69 16.60
CA GLU A 119 3.05 -12.92 17.84
C GLU A 119 3.00 -11.40 17.57
N TYR A 120 3.68 -10.95 16.51
CA TYR A 120 3.62 -9.56 16.10
C TYR A 120 2.25 -9.22 15.52
N LEU A 121 1.71 -10.08 14.66
CA LEU A 121 0.37 -9.91 14.09
C LEU A 121 -0.71 -9.89 15.17
N GLU A 122 -0.60 -10.77 16.17
CA GLU A 122 -1.53 -10.75 17.32
C GLU A 122 -1.46 -9.41 18.07
N LYS A 123 -0.26 -8.89 18.33
CA LYS A 123 -0.08 -7.57 18.97
C LYS A 123 -0.64 -6.44 18.11
N LEU A 124 -0.40 -6.49 16.81
CA LEU A 124 -0.89 -5.50 15.86
C LEU A 124 -2.41 -5.50 15.83
N PHE A 125 -3.04 -6.64 15.53
CA PHE A 125 -4.49 -6.73 15.39
C PHE A 125 -5.26 -6.54 16.70
N SER A 126 -4.71 -6.95 17.84
CA SER A 126 -5.36 -6.76 19.14
C SER A 126 -5.34 -5.32 19.63
N ARG A 127 -4.47 -4.46 19.08
CA ARG A 127 -4.26 -3.09 19.55
C ARG A 127 -4.60 -2.02 18.52
N ALA A 128 -4.69 -2.39 17.25
CA ALA A 128 -5.01 -1.44 16.19
C ALA A 128 -6.47 -0.97 16.33
N GLU A 129 -6.66 0.34 16.44
CA GLU A 129 -7.97 0.98 16.43
C GLU A 129 -8.30 1.57 15.05
N THR A 130 -7.49 1.27 14.05
CA THR A 130 -7.60 1.72 12.67
C THR A 130 -7.62 0.55 11.69
N LEU A 131 -7.91 0.82 10.42
CA LEU A 131 -7.79 -0.16 9.36
C LEU A 131 -6.34 -0.68 9.26
N VAL A 132 -6.20 -1.99 9.17
CA VAL A 132 -4.93 -2.66 8.92
C VAL A 132 -5.01 -3.37 7.57
N ALA A 133 -4.17 -2.95 6.62
CA ALA A 133 -4.04 -3.57 5.31
C ALA A 133 -2.67 -4.26 5.22
N LEU A 134 -2.67 -5.57 4.99
CA LEU A 134 -1.44 -6.36 4.96
C LEU A 134 -1.38 -7.25 3.73
N HIS A 135 -0.16 -7.56 3.30
CA HIS A 135 0.12 -8.69 2.43
C HIS A 135 0.01 -9.98 3.26
N SER A 136 -0.82 -10.90 2.82
CA SER A 136 -1.18 -12.11 3.56
C SER A 136 -0.71 -13.38 2.87
N GLU A 137 0.30 -13.30 2.01
CA GLU A 137 0.92 -14.47 1.38
C GLU A 137 1.87 -15.16 2.37
N ASP A 138 1.85 -16.50 2.37
CA ASP A 138 2.83 -17.29 3.12
C ASP A 138 4.06 -17.53 2.26
N GLU A 139 5.10 -16.72 2.48
CA GLU A 139 6.35 -16.81 1.72
C GLU A 139 7.06 -18.16 1.91
N SER A 140 6.89 -18.81 3.05
CA SER A 140 7.50 -20.13 3.28
C SER A 140 6.91 -21.20 2.35
N ILE A 141 5.61 -21.11 2.09
CA ILE A 141 4.92 -21.98 1.13
C ILE A 141 5.31 -21.60 -0.30
N ILE A 142 5.39 -20.31 -0.59
CA ILE A 142 5.81 -19.81 -1.92
C ILE A 142 7.22 -20.31 -2.25
N ASP A 143 8.17 -20.17 -1.34
CA ASP A 143 9.54 -20.62 -1.51
C ASP A 143 9.62 -22.14 -1.73
N GLN A 144 8.91 -22.92 -0.92
CA GLN A 144 8.83 -24.37 -1.09
C GLN A 144 8.25 -24.76 -2.46
N ASN A 145 7.18 -24.09 -2.87
CA ASN A 145 6.57 -24.31 -4.17
C ASN A 145 7.52 -23.91 -5.31
N TYR A 146 8.21 -22.77 -5.17
CA TYR A 146 9.18 -22.30 -6.16
C TYR A 146 10.31 -23.32 -6.36
N GLU A 147 10.96 -23.75 -5.28
CA GLU A 147 12.04 -24.74 -5.32
C GLU A 147 11.58 -26.07 -5.94
N ARG A 148 10.39 -26.52 -5.56
CA ARG A 148 9.79 -27.73 -6.15
C ARG A 148 9.62 -27.59 -7.64
N TYR A 149 8.91 -26.56 -8.11
CA TYR A 149 8.65 -26.38 -9.54
C TYR A 149 9.90 -26.03 -10.34
N PHE A 150 10.84 -25.31 -9.75
CA PHE A 150 12.14 -25.04 -10.37
C PHE A 150 12.90 -26.33 -10.64
N THR A 151 12.92 -27.25 -9.69
CA THR A 151 13.53 -28.57 -9.84
C THR A 151 12.79 -29.44 -10.88
N GLU A 152 11.47 -29.54 -10.76
CA GLU A 152 10.64 -30.35 -11.69
C GLU A 152 10.77 -29.89 -13.15
N THR A 153 10.89 -28.58 -13.38
CA THR A 153 10.98 -27.99 -14.73
C THR A 153 12.41 -27.73 -15.21
N LYS A 154 13.41 -28.13 -14.41
CA LYS A 154 14.84 -27.87 -14.69
C LYS A 154 15.13 -26.38 -14.93
N GLY A 155 14.53 -25.53 -14.08
CA GLY A 155 14.70 -24.09 -14.12
C GLY A 155 13.82 -23.34 -15.13
N GLN A 156 12.93 -24.01 -15.83
CA GLN A 156 12.02 -23.39 -16.80
C GLN A 156 10.66 -23.09 -16.16
N ILE A 157 10.60 -22.00 -15.40
CA ILE A 157 9.34 -21.52 -14.80
C ILE A 157 8.51 -20.81 -15.87
N SER A 158 7.38 -21.38 -16.24
CA SER A 158 6.41 -20.76 -17.15
C SER A 158 5.43 -19.88 -16.38
N PHE A 159 4.80 -18.94 -17.07
CA PHE A 159 3.73 -18.11 -16.49
C PHE A 159 2.58 -18.96 -15.92
N ALA A 160 2.27 -20.11 -16.52
CA ALA A 160 1.24 -21.02 -16.03
C ALA A 160 1.54 -21.63 -14.65
N LEU A 161 2.80 -21.63 -14.22
CA LEU A 161 3.20 -22.10 -12.89
C LEU A 161 3.09 -21.01 -11.81
N HIS A 162 2.98 -19.74 -12.20
CA HIS A 162 2.93 -18.63 -11.25
C HIS A 162 1.81 -18.82 -10.20
N ALA A 163 0.59 -19.11 -10.64
CA ALA A 163 -0.54 -19.33 -9.76
C ALA A 163 -0.35 -20.54 -8.81
N LYS A 164 0.38 -21.57 -9.26
CA LYS A 164 0.67 -22.76 -8.45
C LYS A 164 1.77 -22.49 -7.43
N ILE A 165 2.75 -21.69 -7.79
CA ILE A 165 3.85 -21.30 -6.89
C ILE A 165 3.30 -20.42 -5.77
N ARG A 166 2.43 -19.47 -6.10
CA ARG A 166 1.84 -18.52 -5.14
C ARG A 166 0.50 -18.96 -4.54
N SER A 167 0.12 -20.24 -4.70
CA SER A 167 -1.05 -20.76 -4.00
C SER A 167 -0.70 -21.07 -2.55
N THR A 168 -1.18 -20.25 -1.65
CA THR A 168 -1.04 -20.36 -0.20
C THR A 168 -2.38 -20.69 0.44
#